data_8193cad638cf297f0368bb32dfe22f1c
#
_entry.id   8193cad638cf297f0368bb32dfe22f1c
#
_cell.length_a   1.000
_cell.length_b   1.000
_cell.length_c   1.000
_cell.angle_alpha   90.00
_cell.angle_beta   90.00
_cell.angle_gamma   90.00
#
_symmetry.space_group_name_H-M   'P 1'
#
loop_
_entity.id
_entity.type
_entity.pdbx_description
1 polymer ?
#
loop_
_entity_poly.entity_id
_entity_poly.type
_entity_poly.pdbx_seq_one_letter_code
_entity_poly.pdbx_strand_id
1 'polypeptide(L)'
;VTDIVVLVIAADDAVMPQTVEAINHAKAANVPMIVAINKIDRAEANSDKVRTDLLQHEVIVEKLSGEVQDVEVSAINGTGLDELLEAIALQAEILELTANPDRAAQGAVIEAQLDVGRGPVATVLVQRGTLHQGDIFVVGEQWGKVRALINDQGKRVETAGPSVPVEVLGLNGTPEAGDVLNVVETEAQAREIADYRIAVAKEKRATAGASTLEQMMAKAKEDENVSELQILVKADVQGSAEAIVQAMEKIGNEEVRAVSYTHLRAHETVLDLVCRLLLE
;
A
#
# COMPACT_ATOMS: atom_id res chain seq x y z
N VAL A 1 1.73 -5.81 6.46
CA VAL A 1 2.31 -6.57 5.34
C VAL A 1 3.81 -6.72 5.49
N THR A 2 4.51 -5.75 6.10
CA THR A 2 5.95 -5.74 6.35
C THR A 2 6.28 -6.14 7.78
N ASP A 3 7.39 -6.85 7.98
CA ASP A 3 7.83 -7.31 9.29
C ASP A 3 8.86 -6.36 9.92
N ILE A 4 9.60 -5.60 9.09
CA ILE A 4 10.58 -4.60 9.52
C ILE A 4 10.41 -3.36 8.64
N VAL A 5 10.48 -2.17 9.23
CA VAL A 5 10.46 -0.88 8.52
C VAL A 5 11.84 -0.26 8.55
N VAL A 6 12.40 0.08 7.40
CA VAL A 6 13.61 0.89 7.30
C VAL A 6 13.21 2.32 6.98
N LEU A 7 13.36 3.22 7.95
CA LEU A 7 13.04 4.63 7.82
C LEU A 7 14.27 5.39 7.32
N VAL A 8 14.23 5.85 6.09
CA VAL A 8 15.35 6.58 5.47
C VAL A 8 15.16 8.09 5.65
N ILE A 9 16.12 8.74 6.31
CA ILE A 9 16.11 10.19 6.57
C ILE A 9 17.40 10.80 6.05
N ALA A 10 17.31 11.93 5.39
CA ALA A 10 18.51 12.62 4.91
C ALA A 10 19.18 13.41 6.06
N ALA A 11 20.51 13.28 6.19
CA ALA A 11 21.29 13.94 7.23
C ALA A 11 21.37 15.48 7.07
N ASP A 12 21.08 15.97 5.86
CA ASP A 12 21.05 17.39 5.52
C ASP A 12 19.68 18.04 5.73
N ASP A 13 18.62 17.22 5.88
CA ASP A 13 17.26 17.68 6.10
C ASP A 13 16.84 17.48 7.57
N ALA A 14 15.73 18.09 7.96
CA ALA A 14 15.03 17.80 9.22
C ALA A 14 14.03 16.65 9.03
N VAL A 15 13.41 16.18 10.12
CA VAL A 15 12.29 15.24 10.04
C VAL A 15 11.10 15.93 9.37
N MET A 16 10.79 15.52 8.14
CA MET A 16 9.74 16.10 7.31
C MET A 16 8.37 15.49 7.66
N PRO A 17 7.23 16.14 7.32
CA PRO A 17 5.90 15.62 7.62
C PRO A 17 5.65 14.20 7.09
N GLN A 18 6.20 13.84 5.93
CA GLN A 18 6.12 12.49 5.37
C GLN A 18 6.84 11.45 6.24
N THR A 19 7.98 11.84 6.84
CA THR A 19 8.71 10.99 7.79
C THR A 19 7.89 10.74 9.05
N VAL A 20 7.23 11.78 9.56
CA VAL A 20 6.33 11.67 10.73
C VAL A 20 5.15 10.74 10.43
N GLU A 21 4.58 10.84 9.24
CA GLU A 21 3.51 9.95 8.79
C GLU A 21 3.98 8.49 8.74
N ALA A 22 5.16 8.25 8.18
CA ALA A 22 5.76 6.91 8.13
C ALA A 22 6.01 6.34 9.54
N ILE A 23 6.50 7.17 10.48
CA ILE A 23 6.68 6.78 11.89
C ILE A 23 5.33 6.38 12.51
N ASN A 24 4.29 7.19 12.30
CA ASN A 24 2.97 6.92 12.85
C ASN A 24 2.37 5.62 12.28
N HIS A 25 2.55 5.36 10.99
CA HIS A 25 2.11 4.12 10.36
C HIS A 25 2.86 2.90 10.91
N ALA A 26 4.19 2.98 11.08
CA ALA A 26 4.98 1.89 11.64
C ALA A 26 4.57 1.60 13.10
N LYS A 27 4.37 2.64 13.91
CA LYS A 27 3.89 2.52 15.31
C LYS A 27 2.47 1.93 15.36
N ALA A 28 1.55 2.40 14.51
CA ALA A 28 0.18 1.87 14.45
C ALA A 28 0.13 0.40 14.04
N ALA A 29 1.05 -0.02 13.16
CA ALA A 29 1.21 -1.42 12.77
C ALA A 29 1.99 -2.26 13.78
N ASN A 30 2.57 -1.65 14.82
CA ASN A 30 3.44 -2.29 15.82
C ASN A 30 4.60 -3.07 15.18
N VAL A 31 5.22 -2.49 14.14
CA VAL A 31 6.34 -3.09 13.41
C VAL A 31 7.65 -2.43 13.89
N PRO A 32 8.71 -3.20 14.17
CA PRO A 32 10.02 -2.67 14.54
C PRO A 32 10.61 -1.84 13.41
N MET A 33 11.35 -0.80 13.79
CA MET A 33 11.88 0.22 12.90
C MET A 33 13.39 0.29 13.01
N ILE A 34 14.06 0.42 11.86
CA ILE A 34 15.49 0.73 11.77
C ILE A 34 15.60 2.11 11.08
N VAL A 35 16.42 3.00 11.61
CA VAL A 35 16.64 4.33 11.04
C VAL A 35 17.92 4.32 10.20
N ALA A 36 17.81 4.64 8.91
CA ALA A 36 18.93 4.84 8.01
C ALA A 36 19.11 6.33 7.76
N ILE A 37 20.16 6.94 8.35
CA ILE A 37 20.47 8.34 8.16
C ILE A 37 21.35 8.46 6.91
N ASN A 38 20.75 8.86 5.79
CA ASN A 38 21.37 8.91 4.48
C ASN A 38 22.01 10.28 4.19
N LYS A 39 22.81 10.33 3.14
CA LYS A 39 23.52 11.53 2.65
C LYS A 39 24.58 12.06 3.63
N ILE A 40 25.23 11.20 4.40
CA ILE A 40 26.31 11.61 5.31
C ILE A 40 27.55 12.19 4.59
N ASP A 41 27.62 11.99 3.28
CA ASP A 41 28.68 12.53 2.39
C ASP A 41 28.55 14.04 2.15
N ARG A 42 27.42 14.67 2.49
CA ARG A 42 27.23 16.09 2.30
C ARG A 42 27.91 16.92 3.39
N ALA A 43 28.41 18.10 3.02
CA ALA A 43 29.09 19.02 3.96
C ALA A 43 28.14 19.55 5.07
N GLU A 44 26.84 19.60 4.79
CA GLU A 44 25.79 20.05 5.72
C GLU A 44 25.16 18.91 6.53
N ALA A 45 25.66 17.68 6.38
CA ALA A 45 25.14 16.51 7.05
C ALA A 45 25.30 16.61 8.58
N ASN A 46 24.23 16.41 9.32
CA ASN A 46 24.22 16.41 10.77
C ASN A 46 23.31 15.29 11.32
N SER A 47 23.90 14.12 11.52
CA SER A 47 23.19 12.94 12.02
C SER A 47 22.64 13.14 13.44
N ASP A 48 23.33 13.91 14.30
CA ASP A 48 22.90 14.14 15.68
C ASP A 48 21.67 15.02 15.76
N LYS A 49 21.52 15.97 14.82
CA LYS A 49 20.30 16.77 14.69
C LYS A 49 19.12 15.87 14.33
N VAL A 50 19.28 14.97 13.36
CA VAL A 50 18.23 14.02 12.96
C VAL A 50 17.81 13.14 14.14
N ARG A 51 18.75 12.64 14.93
CA ARG A 51 18.46 11.85 16.14
C ARG A 51 17.66 12.65 17.18
N THR A 52 18.02 13.92 17.35
CA THR A 52 17.30 14.81 18.30
C THR A 52 15.89 15.11 17.81
N ASP A 53 15.70 15.33 16.49
CA ASP A 53 14.38 15.56 15.90
C ASP A 53 13.49 14.29 16.03
N LEU A 54 14.05 13.10 15.83
CA LEU A 54 13.35 11.83 16.02
C LEU A 54 12.88 11.61 17.46
N LEU A 55 13.62 12.10 18.44
CA LEU A 55 13.24 12.04 19.85
C LEU A 55 11.92 12.79 20.12
N GLN A 56 11.67 13.88 19.41
CA GLN A 56 10.40 14.64 19.54
C GLN A 56 9.19 13.81 19.06
N HIS A 57 9.42 12.80 18.21
CA HIS A 57 8.41 11.88 17.70
C HIS A 57 8.42 10.54 18.43
N GLU A 58 9.02 10.49 19.64
CA GLU A 58 9.11 9.28 20.48
C GLU A 58 9.83 8.10 19.76
N VAL A 59 10.78 8.40 18.89
CA VAL A 59 11.68 7.43 18.28
C VAL A 59 13.06 7.64 18.92
N ILE A 60 13.37 6.77 19.90
CA ILE A 60 14.62 6.85 20.64
C ILE A 60 15.59 5.86 20.03
N VAL A 61 16.63 6.38 19.40
CA VAL A 61 17.65 5.57 18.74
C VAL A 61 18.67 5.02 19.76
N GLU A 62 19.37 3.97 19.38
CA GLU A 62 20.33 3.25 20.24
C GLU A 62 21.44 4.17 20.78
N LYS A 63 21.94 5.10 19.96
CA LYS A 63 22.92 6.11 20.38
C LYS A 63 22.42 7.06 21.49
N LEU A 64 21.11 7.18 21.65
CA LEU A 64 20.47 7.95 22.73
C LEU A 64 19.87 7.01 23.81
N SER A 65 20.38 5.80 23.92
CA SER A 65 19.94 4.77 24.88
C SER A 65 18.51 4.26 24.66
N GLY A 66 18.03 4.30 23.42
CA GLY A 66 16.76 3.73 22.98
C GLY A 66 16.89 2.30 22.44
N GLU A 67 15.78 1.81 21.87
CA GLU A 67 15.69 0.46 21.32
C GLU A 67 15.75 0.42 19.78
N VAL A 68 15.67 1.58 19.14
CA VAL A 68 15.66 1.69 17.68
C VAL A 68 17.08 1.77 17.15
N GLN A 69 17.43 0.81 16.28
CA GLN A 69 18.75 0.82 15.63
C GLN A 69 18.86 1.99 14.65
N ASP A 70 20.00 2.68 14.65
CA ASP A 70 20.30 3.72 13.67
C ASP A 70 21.65 3.49 12.97
N VAL A 71 21.65 3.61 11.65
CA VAL A 71 22.82 3.41 10.80
C VAL A 71 23.01 4.65 9.92
N GLU A 72 24.25 5.13 9.87
CA GLU A 72 24.66 6.24 9.00
C GLU A 72 25.09 5.70 7.65
N VAL A 73 24.44 6.17 6.57
CA VAL A 73 24.68 5.64 5.23
C VAL A 73 24.90 6.74 4.19
N SER A 74 25.67 6.43 3.17
CA SER A 74 25.72 7.18 1.93
C SER A 74 25.40 6.26 0.76
N ALA A 75 24.21 6.41 0.20
CA ALA A 75 23.78 5.62 -0.95
C ALA A 75 24.65 5.87 -2.19
N ILE A 76 25.22 7.07 -2.33
CA ILE A 76 26.10 7.42 -3.46
C ILE A 76 27.46 6.73 -3.33
N ASN A 77 28.05 6.75 -2.15
CA ASN A 77 29.39 6.20 -1.91
C ASN A 77 29.36 4.72 -1.53
N GLY A 78 28.17 4.16 -1.22
CA GLY A 78 28.01 2.80 -0.70
C GLY A 78 28.46 2.63 0.76
N THR A 79 28.80 3.71 1.46
CA THR A 79 29.24 3.66 2.86
C THR A 79 28.08 3.32 3.79
N GLY A 80 28.28 2.43 4.77
CA GLY A 80 27.28 2.06 5.78
C GLY A 80 26.16 1.13 5.27
N LEU A 81 26.18 0.71 3.99
CA LEU A 81 25.14 -0.17 3.46
C LEU A 81 25.27 -1.59 4.00
N ASP A 82 26.48 -2.09 4.18
CA ASP A 82 26.72 -3.42 4.76
C ASP A 82 26.26 -3.45 6.23
N GLU A 83 26.54 -2.40 6.99
CA GLU A 83 26.07 -2.25 8.40
C GLU A 83 24.54 -2.16 8.47
N LEU A 84 23.90 -1.51 7.50
CA LEU A 84 22.44 -1.49 7.41
C LEU A 84 21.87 -2.88 7.12
N LEU A 85 22.50 -3.65 6.25
CA LEU A 85 22.10 -5.03 5.96
C LEU A 85 22.28 -5.93 7.17
N GLU A 86 23.37 -5.77 7.91
CA GLU A 86 23.63 -6.48 9.17
C GLU A 86 22.56 -6.14 10.23
N ALA A 87 22.19 -4.86 10.37
CA ALA A 87 21.13 -4.43 11.28
C ALA A 87 19.78 -5.05 10.93
N ILE A 88 19.43 -5.09 9.62
CA ILE A 88 18.20 -5.75 9.15
C ILE A 88 18.25 -7.26 9.45
N ALA A 89 19.37 -7.92 9.18
CA ALA A 89 19.53 -9.35 9.43
C ALA A 89 19.42 -9.68 10.93
N LEU A 90 20.04 -8.88 11.79
CA LEU A 90 19.95 -9.02 13.23
C LEU A 90 18.51 -8.85 13.74
N GLN A 91 17.81 -7.82 13.24
CA GLN A 91 16.42 -7.60 13.61
C GLN A 91 15.51 -8.75 13.14
N ALA A 92 15.75 -9.29 11.94
CA ALA A 92 15.02 -10.45 11.43
C ALA A 92 15.26 -11.72 12.26
N GLU A 93 16.48 -11.91 12.77
CA GLU A 93 16.83 -13.02 13.67
C GLU A 93 16.13 -12.89 15.01
N ILE A 94 16.11 -11.70 15.61
CA ILE A 94 15.39 -11.42 16.87
C ILE A 94 13.90 -11.69 16.74
N LEU A 95 13.31 -11.39 15.58
CA LEU A 95 11.88 -11.61 15.31
C LEU A 95 11.56 -13.08 14.99
N GLU A 96 12.56 -13.95 14.84
CA GLU A 96 12.38 -15.36 14.46
C GLU A 96 11.46 -15.54 13.25
N LEU A 97 11.66 -14.72 12.20
CA LEU A 97 10.80 -14.70 11.01
C LEU A 97 10.87 -16.06 10.29
N THR A 98 9.75 -16.76 10.29
CA THR A 98 9.62 -18.09 9.66
C THR A 98 8.39 -18.15 8.78
N ALA A 99 8.49 -18.88 7.68
CA ALA A 99 7.36 -19.15 6.80
C ALA A 99 7.37 -20.61 6.34
N ASN A 100 6.18 -21.19 6.16
CA ASN A 100 6.05 -22.54 5.61
C ASN A 100 5.77 -22.44 4.09
N PRO A 101 6.71 -22.90 3.24
CA PRO A 101 6.52 -22.91 1.78
C PRO A 101 5.59 -24.07 1.30
N ASP A 102 5.48 -25.17 2.08
CA ASP A 102 4.79 -26.39 1.68
C ASP A 102 3.29 -26.35 2.02
N ARG A 103 2.61 -25.27 1.68
CA ARG A 103 1.15 -25.11 1.86
C ARG A 103 0.55 -24.29 0.73
N ALA A 104 -0.78 -24.25 0.66
CA ALA A 104 -1.50 -23.36 -0.25
C ALA A 104 -1.05 -21.92 -0.04
N ALA A 105 -0.78 -21.19 -1.13
CA ALA A 105 -0.26 -19.85 -1.06
C ALA A 105 -1.27 -18.88 -0.45
N GLN A 106 -0.74 -18.00 0.39
CA GLN A 106 -1.42 -16.84 0.93
C GLN A 106 -0.52 -15.63 0.73
N GLY A 107 -1.08 -14.52 0.26
CA GLY A 107 -0.34 -13.29 0.01
C GLY A 107 -1.22 -12.06 0.16
N ALA A 108 -0.60 -10.90 0.17
CA ALA A 108 -1.30 -9.62 0.22
C ALA A 108 -1.08 -8.86 -1.09
N VAL A 109 -2.13 -8.23 -1.60
CA VAL A 109 -2.07 -7.34 -2.76
C VAL A 109 -1.38 -6.05 -2.34
N ILE A 110 -0.27 -5.72 -3.01
CA ILE A 110 0.42 -4.44 -2.81
C ILE A 110 -0.22 -3.38 -3.70
N GLU A 111 -0.48 -3.74 -4.94
CA GLU A 111 -1.01 -2.85 -5.96
C GLU A 111 -1.81 -3.64 -7.00
N ALA A 112 -2.82 -3.00 -7.60
CA ALA A 112 -3.57 -3.57 -8.68
C ALA A 112 -3.80 -2.54 -9.78
N GLN A 113 -3.71 -3.01 -11.03
CA GLN A 113 -3.84 -2.15 -12.21
C GLN A 113 -4.60 -2.87 -13.32
N LEU A 114 -5.15 -2.08 -14.23
CA LEU A 114 -5.76 -2.58 -15.46
C LEU A 114 -4.82 -2.30 -16.64
N ASP A 115 -4.18 -3.34 -17.14
CA ASP A 115 -3.24 -3.27 -18.27
C ASP A 115 -3.97 -3.42 -19.60
N VAL A 116 -3.59 -2.62 -20.62
CA VAL A 116 -4.25 -2.60 -21.96
C VAL A 116 -4.17 -3.92 -22.72
N GLY A 117 -3.21 -4.76 -22.46
CA GLY A 117 -3.03 -6.03 -23.22
C GLY A 117 -3.21 -7.28 -22.37
N ARG A 118 -2.94 -7.14 -21.08
CA ARG A 118 -2.90 -8.25 -20.14
C ARG A 118 -4.16 -8.36 -19.28
N GLY A 119 -5.02 -7.30 -19.28
CA GLY A 119 -6.21 -7.22 -18.45
C GLY A 119 -5.90 -6.84 -17.00
N PRO A 120 -6.73 -7.26 -16.02
CA PRO A 120 -6.45 -7.01 -14.61
C PRO A 120 -5.16 -7.73 -14.17
N VAL A 121 -4.27 -6.98 -13.55
CA VAL A 121 -2.98 -7.43 -13.01
C VAL A 121 -2.89 -6.97 -11.56
N ALA A 122 -2.42 -7.84 -10.68
CA ALA A 122 -2.16 -7.48 -9.29
C ALA A 122 -0.73 -7.87 -8.89
N THR A 123 -0.03 -6.97 -8.25
CA THR A 123 1.25 -7.25 -7.58
C THR A 123 0.96 -7.80 -6.20
N VAL A 124 1.35 -9.02 -5.96
CA VAL A 124 1.08 -9.77 -4.73
C VAL A 124 2.40 -10.10 -4.04
N LEU A 125 2.50 -9.80 -2.75
CA LEU A 125 3.56 -10.32 -1.89
C LEU A 125 3.09 -11.65 -1.29
N VAL A 126 3.74 -12.73 -1.66
CA VAL A 126 3.47 -14.04 -1.08
C VAL A 126 4.00 -14.05 0.35
N GLN A 127 3.15 -14.32 1.33
CA GLN A 127 3.52 -14.37 2.74
C GLN A 127 3.75 -15.79 3.24
N ARG A 128 2.94 -16.72 2.78
CA ARG A 128 2.98 -18.14 3.18
C ARG A 128 2.66 -19.03 2.01
N GLY A 129 3.20 -20.24 2.02
CA GLY A 129 3.00 -21.20 0.95
C GLY A 129 3.76 -20.83 -0.32
N THR A 130 3.55 -21.59 -1.38
CA THR A 130 4.13 -21.34 -2.69
C THR A 130 3.01 -21.19 -3.71
N LEU A 131 3.02 -20.10 -4.45
CA LEU A 131 2.08 -19.82 -5.52
C LEU A 131 2.62 -20.40 -6.83
N HIS A 132 1.81 -21.20 -7.53
CA HIS A 132 2.18 -21.84 -8.80
C HIS A 132 1.35 -21.30 -9.95
N GLN A 133 1.93 -21.37 -11.14
CA GLN A 133 1.15 -21.17 -12.37
C GLN A 133 0.06 -22.25 -12.47
N GLY A 134 -1.17 -21.83 -12.72
CA GLY A 134 -2.34 -22.72 -12.79
C GLY A 134 -3.17 -22.79 -11.52
N ASP A 135 -2.68 -22.28 -10.40
CA ASP A 135 -3.43 -22.23 -9.14
C ASP A 135 -4.71 -21.37 -9.29
N ILE A 136 -5.75 -21.81 -8.61
CA ILE A 136 -7.01 -21.07 -8.50
C ILE A 136 -6.99 -20.30 -7.19
N PHE A 137 -7.34 -19.04 -7.24
CA PHE A 137 -7.27 -18.17 -6.07
C PHE A 137 -8.46 -17.23 -5.95
N VAL A 138 -8.67 -16.74 -4.73
CA VAL A 138 -9.60 -15.67 -4.38
C VAL A 138 -8.82 -14.52 -3.76
N VAL A 139 -9.15 -13.31 -4.15
CA VAL A 139 -8.51 -12.07 -3.65
C VAL A 139 -9.57 -10.99 -3.52
N GLY A 140 -9.82 -10.52 -2.29
CA GLY A 140 -10.92 -9.59 -2.03
C GLY A 140 -12.27 -10.14 -2.54
N GLU A 141 -12.96 -9.35 -3.34
CA GLU A 141 -14.21 -9.70 -4.03
C GLU A 141 -13.98 -10.41 -5.39
N GLN A 142 -12.72 -10.57 -5.80
CA GLN A 142 -12.33 -11.12 -7.08
C GLN A 142 -11.80 -12.55 -6.94
N TRP A 143 -11.81 -13.28 -8.03
CA TRP A 143 -11.19 -14.59 -8.11
C TRP A 143 -10.47 -14.73 -9.46
N GLY A 144 -9.68 -15.78 -9.61
CA GLY A 144 -9.00 -16.02 -10.86
C GLY A 144 -8.22 -17.33 -10.87
N LYS A 145 -7.58 -17.56 -12.01
CA LYS A 145 -6.61 -18.64 -12.20
C LYS A 145 -5.29 -18.04 -12.65
N VAL A 146 -4.21 -18.37 -11.98
CA VAL A 146 -2.87 -17.89 -12.32
C VAL A 146 -2.50 -18.31 -13.75
N ARG A 147 -2.53 -17.36 -14.67
CA ARG A 147 -2.10 -17.57 -16.06
C ARG A 147 -0.60 -17.44 -16.23
N ALA A 148 -0.01 -16.46 -15.54
CA ALA A 148 1.42 -16.24 -15.49
C ALA A 148 1.78 -15.49 -14.21
N LEU A 149 2.99 -15.74 -13.72
CA LEU A 149 3.65 -14.99 -12.66
C LEU A 149 4.84 -14.25 -13.29
N ILE A 150 5.00 -12.98 -12.95
CA ILE A 150 6.09 -12.15 -13.43
C ILE A 150 6.81 -11.59 -12.21
N ASN A 151 8.12 -11.75 -12.15
CA ASN A 151 8.92 -11.23 -11.06
C ASN A 151 9.21 -9.73 -11.23
N ASP A 152 9.90 -9.14 -10.24
CA ASP A 152 10.35 -7.75 -10.21
C ASP A 152 11.26 -7.36 -11.41
N GLN A 153 11.90 -8.34 -12.05
CA GLN A 153 12.74 -8.14 -13.25
C GLN A 153 11.95 -8.24 -14.57
N GLY A 154 10.62 -8.40 -14.51
CA GLY A 154 9.78 -8.58 -15.70
C GLY A 154 9.89 -9.97 -16.35
N LYS A 155 10.52 -10.95 -15.67
CA LYS A 155 10.65 -12.32 -16.19
C LYS A 155 9.52 -13.20 -15.69
N ARG A 156 9.03 -14.08 -16.55
CA ARG A 156 8.07 -15.10 -16.15
C ARG A 156 8.73 -16.14 -15.24
N VAL A 157 8.05 -16.45 -14.14
CA VAL A 157 8.44 -17.51 -13.20
C VAL A 157 7.30 -18.52 -13.08
N GLU A 158 7.61 -19.76 -12.75
CA GLU A 158 6.61 -20.82 -12.59
C GLU A 158 6.04 -20.85 -11.17
N THR A 159 6.86 -20.46 -10.22
CA THR A 159 6.54 -20.50 -8.78
C THR A 159 7.01 -19.23 -8.06
N ALA A 160 6.31 -18.85 -7.00
CA ALA A 160 6.70 -17.79 -6.09
C ALA A 160 6.53 -18.27 -4.65
N GLY A 161 7.63 -18.36 -3.93
CA GLY A 161 7.66 -18.73 -2.51
C GLY A 161 7.39 -17.56 -1.57
N PRO A 162 7.46 -17.77 -0.25
CA PRO A 162 7.28 -16.72 0.76
C PRO A 162 8.25 -15.55 0.56
N SER A 163 7.79 -14.34 0.88
CA SER A 163 8.53 -13.07 0.76
C SER A 163 8.89 -12.66 -0.67
N VAL A 164 8.36 -13.35 -1.69
CA VAL A 164 8.60 -13.00 -3.10
C VAL A 164 7.44 -12.17 -3.63
N PRO A 165 7.70 -10.93 -4.12
CA PRO A 165 6.71 -10.14 -4.83
C PRO A 165 6.58 -10.63 -6.28
N VAL A 166 5.34 -10.80 -6.74
CA VAL A 166 5.05 -11.21 -8.12
C VAL A 166 3.82 -10.49 -8.67
N GLU A 167 3.89 -10.14 -9.95
CA GLU A 167 2.69 -9.76 -10.70
C GLU A 167 1.92 -11.03 -11.08
N VAL A 168 0.65 -11.08 -10.70
CA VAL A 168 -0.26 -12.17 -10.98
C VAL A 168 -1.20 -11.77 -12.11
N LEU A 169 -1.20 -12.57 -13.17
CA LEU A 169 -2.12 -12.42 -14.29
C LEU A 169 -3.19 -13.51 -14.24
N GLY A 170 -4.41 -13.15 -14.63
CA GLY A 170 -5.52 -14.11 -14.73
C GLY A 170 -6.66 -13.86 -13.76
N LEU A 171 -6.72 -12.65 -13.19
CA LEU A 171 -7.85 -12.17 -12.41
C LEU A 171 -9.07 -11.89 -13.31
N ASN A 172 -10.27 -12.02 -12.74
CA ASN A 172 -11.52 -11.63 -13.38
C ASN A 172 -11.88 -10.15 -13.19
N GLY A 173 -11.23 -9.46 -12.25
CA GLY A 173 -11.39 -8.05 -11.96
C GLY A 173 -10.20 -7.51 -11.19
N THR A 174 -10.20 -6.21 -10.92
CA THR A 174 -9.12 -5.54 -10.19
C THR A 174 -9.40 -5.62 -8.69
N PRO A 175 -8.56 -6.28 -7.87
CA PRO A 175 -8.70 -6.30 -6.42
C PRO A 175 -8.27 -4.96 -5.81
N GLU A 176 -8.58 -4.76 -4.53
CA GLU A 176 -8.11 -3.60 -3.78
C GLU A 176 -6.71 -3.86 -3.18
N ALA A 177 -5.92 -2.78 -3.02
CA ALA A 177 -4.66 -2.86 -2.32
C ALA A 177 -4.91 -3.23 -0.84
N GLY A 178 -4.12 -4.17 -0.30
CA GLY A 178 -4.34 -4.73 1.03
C GLY A 178 -5.21 -6.00 1.06
N ASP A 179 -5.89 -6.35 -0.04
CA ASP A 179 -6.66 -7.58 -0.13
C ASP A 179 -5.77 -8.81 0.07
N VAL A 180 -6.33 -9.83 0.70
CA VAL A 180 -5.63 -11.10 0.93
C VAL A 180 -5.95 -12.08 -0.20
N LEU A 181 -4.90 -12.50 -0.91
CA LEU A 181 -4.97 -13.61 -1.86
C LEU A 181 -4.89 -14.93 -1.11
N ASN A 182 -5.79 -15.85 -1.41
CA ASN A 182 -5.76 -17.23 -0.91
C ASN A 182 -5.97 -18.20 -2.06
N VAL A 183 -5.09 -19.19 -2.17
CA VAL A 183 -5.23 -20.31 -3.11
C VAL A 183 -6.29 -21.27 -2.59
N VAL A 184 -7.16 -21.72 -3.49
CA VAL A 184 -8.25 -22.68 -3.24
C VAL A 184 -8.16 -23.87 -4.20
N GLU A 185 -8.81 -24.98 -3.85
CA GLU A 185 -8.69 -26.21 -4.62
C GLU A 185 -9.48 -26.19 -5.94
N THR A 186 -10.65 -25.54 -5.91
CA THR A 186 -11.59 -25.58 -7.06
C THR A 186 -12.12 -24.20 -7.43
N GLU A 187 -12.40 -24.02 -8.72
CA GLU A 187 -12.99 -22.78 -9.25
C GLU A 187 -14.40 -22.54 -8.68
N ALA A 188 -15.15 -23.60 -8.37
CA ALA A 188 -16.47 -23.50 -7.77
C ALA A 188 -16.40 -22.85 -6.37
N GLN A 189 -15.43 -23.30 -5.55
CA GLN A 189 -15.16 -22.69 -4.24
C GLN A 189 -14.74 -21.22 -4.37
N ALA A 190 -13.87 -20.93 -5.36
CA ALA A 190 -13.43 -19.56 -5.60
C ALA A 190 -14.61 -18.62 -5.89
N ARG A 191 -15.53 -19.04 -6.76
CA ARG A 191 -16.73 -18.26 -7.10
C ARG A 191 -17.65 -18.09 -5.91
N GLU A 192 -17.93 -19.15 -5.17
CA GLU A 192 -18.81 -19.12 -3.99
C GLU A 192 -18.29 -18.14 -2.95
N ILE A 193 -16.97 -18.17 -2.66
CA ILE A 193 -16.33 -17.24 -1.71
C ILE A 193 -16.42 -15.80 -2.23
N ALA A 194 -16.14 -15.55 -3.50
CA ALA A 194 -16.21 -14.23 -4.09
C ALA A 194 -17.63 -13.67 -4.05
N ASP A 195 -18.63 -14.46 -4.46
CA ASP A 195 -20.06 -14.08 -4.43
C ASP A 195 -20.53 -13.77 -3.01
N TYR A 196 -20.11 -14.58 -2.03
CA TYR A 196 -20.41 -14.32 -0.62
C TYR A 196 -19.81 -12.98 -0.15
N ARG A 197 -18.54 -12.71 -0.47
CA ARG A 197 -17.87 -11.45 -0.10
C ARG A 197 -18.56 -10.25 -0.73
N ILE A 198 -18.93 -10.34 -2.02
CA ILE A 198 -19.70 -9.32 -2.73
C ILE A 198 -21.04 -9.05 -2.04
N ALA A 199 -21.77 -10.11 -1.65
CA ALA A 199 -23.04 -9.97 -0.95
C ALA A 199 -22.88 -9.26 0.40
N VAL A 200 -21.88 -9.65 1.20
CA VAL A 200 -21.58 -9.01 2.49
C VAL A 200 -21.16 -7.55 2.33
N ALA A 201 -20.34 -7.25 1.34
CA ALA A 201 -19.93 -5.87 1.06
C ALA A 201 -21.12 -5.00 0.64
N LYS A 202 -22.00 -5.54 -0.19
CA LYS A 202 -23.25 -4.87 -0.60
C LYS A 202 -24.17 -4.60 0.58
N GLU A 203 -24.34 -5.56 1.49
CA GLU A 203 -25.13 -5.40 2.71
C GLU A 203 -24.53 -4.33 3.63
N LYS A 204 -23.21 -4.34 3.83
CA LYS A 204 -22.51 -3.30 4.61
C LYS A 204 -22.69 -1.91 4.02
N ARG A 205 -22.59 -1.76 2.69
CA ARG A 205 -22.82 -0.48 2.00
C ARG A 205 -24.27 -0.03 2.14
N ALA A 206 -25.23 -0.94 2.04
CA ALA A 206 -26.65 -0.65 2.22
C ALA A 206 -26.98 -0.21 3.65
N THR A 207 -26.40 -0.87 4.66
CA THR A 207 -26.59 -0.50 6.08
C THR A 207 -25.85 0.79 6.45
N ALA A 208 -24.68 1.05 5.90
CA ALA A 208 -23.95 2.31 6.09
C ALA A 208 -24.67 3.51 5.43
N GLY A 209 -25.40 3.27 4.32
CA GLY A 209 -26.22 4.28 3.64
C GLY A 209 -27.61 4.49 4.25
N ALA A 210 -28.06 3.62 5.14
CA ALA A 210 -29.32 3.78 5.87
C ALA A 210 -29.17 4.76 7.05
N SER A 211 -28.86 6.03 6.73
CA SER A 211 -28.98 7.09 7.73
C SER A 211 -30.44 7.22 8.15
N THR A 212 -30.69 7.33 9.47
CA THR A 212 -32.04 7.57 10.02
C THR A 212 -32.62 8.81 9.34
N LEU A 213 -33.96 8.84 9.15
CA LEU A 213 -34.67 9.97 8.52
C LEU A 213 -34.26 11.33 9.13
N GLU A 214 -33.96 11.34 10.44
CA GLU A 214 -33.47 12.51 11.17
C GLU A 214 -32.06 12.94 10.71
N GLN A 215 -31.17 12.00 10.43
CA GLN A 215 -29.82 12.29 9.91
C GLN A 215 -29.87 12.74 8.45
N MET A 216 -30.83 12.22 7.66
CA MET A 216 -31.06 12.70 6.28
C MET A 216 -31.60 14.14 6.30
N MET A 217 -32.53 14.47 7.23
CA MET A 217 -33.05 15.83 7.37
C MET A 217 -32.00 16.80 7.92
N ALA A 218 -31.12 16.35 8.83
CA ALA A 218 -30.02 17.16 9.32
C ALA A 218 -28.99 17.45 8.20
N LYS A 219 -28.60 16.43 7.45
CA LYS A 219 -27.71 16.61 6.28
C LYS A 219 -28.34 17.49 5.19
N ALA A 220 -29.61 17.31 4.87
CA ALA A 220 -30.29 18.17 3.88
C ALA A 220 -30.34 19.64 4.29
N LYS A 221 -30.32 19.94 5.59
CA LYS A 221 -30.24 21.33 6.09
C LYS A 221 -28.82 21.90 6.08
N GLU A 222 -27.80 21.05 6.27
CA GLU A 222 -26.41 21.44 6.15
C GLU A 222 -25.99 21.61 4.68
N ASP A 223 -26.52 20.78 3.76
CA ASP A 223 -26.19 20.79 2.33
C ASP A 223 -26.86 21.97 1.57
N GLU A 224 -27.85 22.68 2.11
CA GLU A 224 -28.51 23.84 1.43
C GLU A 224 -27.55 25.00 1.11
N ASN A 225 -26.37 25.06 1.75
CA ASN A 225 -25.38 26.13 1.56
C ASN A 225 -24.03 25.63 1.00
N VAL A 226 -23.88 24.35 0.71
CA VAL A 226 -22.62 23.79 0.23
C VAL A 226 -22.71 23.54 -1.27
N SER A 227 -21.82 24.17 -2.03
CA SER A 227 -21.66 23.91 -3.46
C SER A 227 -20.85 22.63 -3.69
N GLU A 228 -21.43 21.64 -4.38
CA GLU A 228 -20.71 20.42 -4.75
C GLU A 228 -19.94 20.60 -6.04
N LEU A 229 -18.62 20.39 -5.99
CA LEU A 229 -17.77 20.33 -7.18
C LEU A 229 -17.56 18.86 -7.56
N GLN A 230 -18.18 18.44 -8.67
CA GLN A 230 -18.05 17.06 -9.17
C GLN A 230 -16.79 16.91 -10.00
N ILE A 231 -15.89 16.00 -9.60
CA ILE A 231 -14.59 15.77 -10.25
C ILE A 231 -14.49 14.29 -10.65
N LEU A 232 -14.19 14.05 -11.93
CA LEU A 232 -13.87 12.70 -12.43
C LEU A 232 -12.37 12.48 -12.41
N VAL A 233 -11.90 11.58 -11.53
CA VAL A 233 -10.49 11.18 -11.42
C VAL A 233 -10.28 9.89 -12.22
N LYS A 234 -9.33 9.92 -13.15
CA LYS A 234 -8.88 8.74 -13.91
C LYS A 234 -7.42 8.48 -13.61
N ALA A 235 -7.10 7.28 -13.19
CA ALA A 235 -5.73 6.84 -12.93
C ALA A 235 -5.48 5.45 -13.55
N ASP A 236 -4.23 5.13 -13.79
CA ASP A 236 -3.77 3.83 -14.26
C ASP A 236 -3.72 2.83 -13.10
N VAL A 237 -3.41 3.31 -11.90
CA VAL A 237 -3.24 2.53 -10.68
C VAL A 237 -4.24 2.98 -9.61
N GLN A 238 -4.80 2.04 -8.88
CA GLN A 238 -5.79 2.31 -7.85
C GLN A 238 -5.24 3.23 -6.74
N GLY A 239 -4.01 2.98 -6.26
CA GLY A 239 -3.39 3.78 -5.22
C GLY A 239 -3.24 5.26 -5.59
N SER A 240 -2.95 5.56 -6.87
CA SER A 240 -2.90 6.93 -7.37
C SER A 240 -4.27 7.61 -7.34
N ALA A 241 -5.34 6.90 -7.70
CA ALA A 241 -6.71 7.41 -7.63
C ALA A 241 -7.11 7.74 -6.18
N GLU A 242 -6.84 6.82 -5.26
CA GLU A 242 -7.14 7.00 -3.84
C GLU A 242 -6.37 8.17 -3.22
N ALA A 243 -5.07 8.32 -3.52
CA ALA A 243 -4.25 9.42 -3.04
C ALA A 243 -4.78 10.78 -3.51
N ILE A 244 -5.22 10.89 -4.77
CA ILE A 244 -5.82 12.12 -5.31
C ILE A 244 -7.14 12.43 -4.59
N VAL A 245 -8.00 11.44 -4.38
CA VAL A 245 -9.27 11.61 -3.66
C VAL A 245 -9.03 12.12 -2.25
N GLN A 246 -8.14 11.49 -1.49
CA GLN A 246 -7.79 11.90 -0.15
C GLN A 246 -7.19 13.32 -0.09
N ALA A 247 -6.38 13.69 -1.08
CA ALA A 247 -5.86 15.05 -1.17
C ALA A 247 -6.97 16.08 -1.45
N MET A 248 -7.93 15.74 -2.31
CA MET A 248 -9.07 16.62 -2.62
C MET A 248 -10.02 16.79 -1.43
N GLU A 249 -10.27 15.74 -0.66
CA GLU A 249 -11.09 15.81 0.56
C GLU A 249 -10.49 16.78 1.60
N LYS A 250 -9.15 16.88 1.66
CA LYS A 250 -8.45 17.82 2.56
C LYS A 250 -8.49 19.27 2.10
N ILE A 251 -8.77 19.53 0.81
CA ILE A 251 -8.80 20.89 0.23
C ILE A 251 -10.18 21.54 0.38
N GLY A 252 -11.24 20.76 0.60
CA GLY A 252 -12.59 21.25 0.80
C GLY A 252 -12.68 22.26 1.96
N ASN A 253 -13.57 23.22 1.84
CA ASN A 253 -13.93 24.17 2.90
C ASN A 253 -15.44 24.06 3.22
N GLU A 254 -15.93 24.89 4.16
CA GLU A 254 -17.34 24.88 4.60
C GLU A 254 -18.33 25.25 3.47
N GLU A 255 -17.88 25.92 2.40
CA GLU A 255 -18.72 26.40 1.29
C GLU A 255 -18.66 25.49 0.05
N VAL A 256 -17.54 24.78 -0.15
CA VAL A 256 -17.32 23.93 -1.35
C VAL A 256 -16.81 22.55 -0.96
N ARG A 257 -17.54 21.53 -1.34
CA ARG A 257 -17.19 20.13 -1.17
C ARG A 257 -16.84 19.49 -2.49
N ALA A 258 -15.66 18.86 -2.57
CA ALA A 258 -15.29 18.06 -3.73
C ALA A 258 -15.95 16.66 -3.65
N VAL A 259 -16.70 16.32 -4.71
CA VAL A 259 -17.27 14.97 -4.89
C VAL A 259 -16.48 14.27 -5.99
N SER A 260 -15.73 13.24 -5.64
CA SER A 260 -14.87 12.55 -6.59
C SER A 260 -15.49 11.27 -7.11
N TYR A 261 -15.42 11.08 -8.42
CA TYR A 261 -15.72 9.82 -9.10
C TYR A 261 -14.40 9.21 -9.60
N THR A 262 -14.03 8.03 -9.11
CA THR A 262 -12.80 7.36 -9.50
C THR A 262 -13.05 6.37 -10.64
N HIS A 263 -12.15 6.32 -11.62
CA HIS A 263 -12.18 5.35 -12.70
C HIS A 263 -10.77 4.85 -12.99
N LEU A 264 -10.55 3.54 -12.90
CA LEU A 264 -9.32 2.90 -13.38
C LEU A 264 -9.36 2.80 -14.90
N ARG A 265 -8.32 3.27 -15.56
CA ARG A 265 -8.19 3.19 -17.01
C ARG A 265 -6.89 2.45 -17.37
N ALA A 266 -6.97 1.53 -18.32
CA ALA A 266 -5.80 0.94 -18.90
C ALA A 266 -4.95 2.02 -19.57
N HIS A 267 -3.65 2.02 -19.32
CA HIS A 267 -2.70 3.05 -19.73
C HIS A 267 -2.53 3.06 -21.25
N GLU A 268 -2.85 4.16 -21.89
CA GLU A 268 -2.59 4.36 -23.33
C GLU A 268 -1.36 5.24 -23.61
N THR A 269 -0.89 6.07 -22.67
CA THR A 269 0.36 6.87 -22.78
C THR A 269 0.78 7.48 -21.44
N VAL A 270 2.05 7.76 -21.30
CA VAL A 270 2.83 8.11 -20.07
C VAL A 270 2.42 9.42 -19.34
N LEU A 271 1.31 10.06 -19.63
CA LEU A 271 0.98 11.41 -19.12
C LEU A 271 -0.51 11.70 -18.91
N ASP A 272 -1.34 10.72 -18.61
CA ASP A 272 -2.77 10.98 -18.44
C ASP A 272 -3.29 10.96 -16.99
N LEU A 273 -2.75 11.83 -16.14
CA LEU A 273 -3.50 12.44 -15.07
C LEU A 273 -4.38 13.55 -15.70
N VAL A 274 -5.50 13.16 -16.30
CA VAL A 274 -6.44 14.14 -16.83
C VAL A 274 -7.51 14.38 -15.78
N CYS A 275 -7.31 15.39 -14.93
CA CYS A 275 -8.41 16.07 -14.26
C CYS A 275 -9.23 16.80 -15.32
N ARG A 276 -10.36 16.26 -15.72
CA ARG A 276 -11.34 16.99 -16.55
C ARG A 276 -12.38 17.56 -15.60
N LEU A 277 -12.30 18.87 -15.37
CA LEU A 277 -13.40 19.65 -14.80
C LEU A 277 -14.52 19.66 -15.85
N LEU A 278 -15.61 18.97 -15.57
CA LEU A 278 -16.86 19.17 -16.27
C LEU A 278 -17.57 20.33 -15.57
N LEU A 279 -17.41 21.53 -16.09
CA LEU A 279 -18.30 22.65 -15.81
C LEU A 279 -19.53 22.47 -16.74
N GLU A 280 -20.67 22.06 -16.18
CA GLU A 280 -21.99 22.36 -16.73
C GLU A 280 -22.52 23.64 -16.13
#